data_dd65aa50bb0a53569c882d55f1c15dc3
#
_entry.id   dd65aa50bb0a53569c882d55f1c15dc3
#
_cell.length_a   1.000
_cell.length_b   1.000
_cell.length_c   1.000
_cell.angle_alpha   90.00
_cell.angle_beta   90.00
_cell.angle_gamma   90.00
#
_symmetry.space_group_name_H-M   'P 1'
#
loop_
_entity.id
_entity.type
_entity.pdbx_description
1 polymer ?
#
loop_
_entity_poly.entity_id
_entity_poly.type
_entity_poly.pdbx_seq_one_letter_code
_entity_poly.pdbx_strand_id
1 'polypeptide(L)'
;MTNYREILRLSALGFSQQNIAYSCNVSKKTVNRILRKAQEANISWPLDNDQTNAVLATQLFPMEANPSTQQNRRMPDFNYIHKELKRNGVTKRLLWIEYLEECRLNDEEPLMYSRFCYYIQKDEEKRRASMHINRKPGEQAEVDWAGDPAYIIDPLTGQLTKVFVFVGSMSYSQHSYAEAFLDEKQRSWLTAHIHMFEYFGAVPRIIVPDNCKTAVIRKGNSHYDPRINESYRDLAEHYGTAIIPARVRKPKDKPNAEGSVRHVSTWIIAALRNEQFFSLDELNQAIREKLDEINQNPFQKKEGNRLELFTHEELPVMASLPATRYELADWASATVLFNYHISFEGMLYSVPSEYIKHKVDVRATEHTIQIFYKQERIATHKRLYGRKGQYSTITEHMPPDHQQYLEWNGDRFRNWAKQIGANTYNVIDNLLTSSRVEQQTYRGCMGILKLADKYSNRRLEAACTKALSFTGTPSYRSIKTIITSSQAACEQETESTHNSSGITRGADYYRR
;
A
#
# COMPACT_ATOMS: atom_id res chain seq x y z
N MET A 1 4.36 17.07 53.40
CA MET A 1 5.53 17.18 54.30
C MET A 1 5.07 17.88 55.57
N THR A 2 5.49 17.41 56.76
CA THR A 2 5.12 18.04 58.04
C THR A 2 5.93 19.30 58.23
N ASN A 3 5.29 20.46 58.50
CA ASN A 3 5.98 21.73 58.68
C ASN A 3 6.37 21.90 60.14
N TYR A 4 7.51 21.38 60.54
CA TYR A 4 8.03 21.42 61.91
C TYR A 4 8.23 22.84 62.42
N ARG A 5 8.83 23.75 61.61
CA ARG A 5 9.05 25.14 61.96
C ARG A 5 7.76 25.85 62.34
N GLU A 6 6.71 25.68 61.57
CA GLU A 6 5.42 26.31 61.77
C GLU A 6 4.74 25.78 63.02
N ILE A 7 4.84 24.49 63.32
CA ILE A 7 4.29 23.89 64.52
C ILE A 7 4.98 24.48 65.78
N LEU A 8 6.30 24.62 65.76
CA LEU A 8 7.06 25.24 66.88
C LEU A 8 6.76 26.72 67.00
N ARG A 9 6.65 27.46 65.91
CA ARG A 9 6.27 28.89 65.92
C ARG A 9 4.90 29.13 66.56
N LEU A 10 3.89 28.41 66.14
CA LEU A 10 2.52 28.52 66.62
C LEU A 10 2.42 28.10 68.09
N SER A 11 3.22 27.11 68.50
CA SER A 11 3.30 26.75 69.95
C SER A 11 3.88 27.82 70.78
N ALA A 12 4.95 28.51 70.35
CA ALA A 12 5.56 29.63 71.04
C ALA A 12 4.64 30.86 71.14
N LEU A 13 3.72 31.00 70.16
CA LEU A 13 2.67 32.05 70.21
C LEU A 13 1.48 31.66 71.10
N GLY A 14 1.54 30.56 71.85
CA GLY A 14 0.52 30.13 72.80
C GLY A 14 -0.74 29.49 72.22
N PHE A 15 -0.75 29.10 70.92
CA PHE A 15 -1.92 28.43 70.32
C PHE A 15 -2.10 27.02 70.90
N SER A 16 -3.37 26.62 71.04
CA SER A 16 -3.67 25.29 71.50
C SER A 16 -3.23 24.21 70.49
N GLN A 17 -2.84 23.03 70.93
CA GLN A 17 -2.43 21.93 70.08
C GLN A 17 -3.51 21.54 69.03
N GLN A 18 -4.79 21.80 69.36
CA GLN A 18 -5.88 21.57 68.41
C GLN A 18 -5.85 22.58 67.26
N ASN A 19 -5.65 23.86 67.58
CA ASN A 19 -5.56 24.93 66.60
C ASN A 19 -4.32 24.77 65.68
N ILE A 20 -3.18 24.36 66.27
CA ILE A 20 -1.95 24.05 65.53
C ILE A 20 -2.18 22.87 64.56
N ALA A 21 -2.90 21.85 65.02
CA ALA A 21 -3.22 20.71 64.21
C ALA A 21 -4.08 21.09 62.98
N TYR A 22 -5.06 21.95 63.14
CA TYR A 22 -5.88 22.49 62.07
C TYR A 22 -5.06 23.36 61.09
N SER A 23 -4.26 24.31 61.64
CA SER A 23 -3.47 25.21 60.82
C SER A 23 -2.41 24.52 60.00
N CYS A 24 -1.77 23.50 60.54
CA CYS A 24 -0.71 22.74 59.86
C CYS A 24 -1.23 21.48 59.09
N ASN A 25 -2.53 21.24 59.07
CA ASN A 25 -3.17 20.08 58.45
C ASN A 25 -2.52 18.74 58.89
N VAL A 26 -2.35 18.59 60.19
CA VAL A 26 -1.77 17.38 60.83
C VAL A 26 -2.66 16.93 62.00
N SER A 27 -2.46 15.70 62.47
CA SER A 27 -3.23 15.21 63.63
C SER A 27 -2.72 15.86 64.92
N LYS A 28 -3.61 16.09 65.91
CA LYS A 28 -3.26 16.55 67.25
C LYS A 28 -2.20 15.63 67.90
N LYS A 29 -2.27 14.32 67.65
CA LYS A 29 -1.26 13.36 68.11
C LYS A 29 0.13 13.65 67.54
N THR A 30 0.18 14.05 66.23
CA THR A 30 1.43 14.46 65.57
C THR A 30 2.00 15.75 66.20
N VAL A 31 1.17 16.76 66.44
CA VAL A 31 1.59 17.99 67.10
C VAL A 31 2.16 17.69 68.50
N ASN A 32 1.44 16.94 69.33
CA ASN A 32 1.93 16.56 70.62
C ASN A 32 3.28 15.82 70.59
N ARG A 33 3.44 14.87 69.67
CA ARG A 33 4.68 14.13 69.51
C ARG A 33 5.84 15.05 69.13
N ILE A 34 5.60 16.01 68.23
CA ILE A 34 6.62 16.96 67.78
C ILE A 34 7.03 17.90 68.92
N LEU A 35 6.07 18.47 69.65
CA LEU A 35 6.35 19.39 70.77
C LEU A 35 7.08 18.67 71.91
N ARG A 36 6.70 17.46 72.26
CA ARG A 36 7.41 16.66 73.24
C ARG A 36 8.86 16.39 72.82
N LYS A 37 9.09 16.00 71.54
CA LYS A 37 10.42 15.75 71.02
C LYS A 37 11.27 17.04 70.93
N ALA A 38 10.66 18.17 70.62
CA ALA A 38 11.34 19.44 70.63
C ALA A 38 11.76 19.81 72.04
N GLN A 39 10.95 19.54 73.06
CA GLN A 39 11.27 19.77 74.50
C GLN A 39 12.39 18.83 74.95
N GLU A 40 12.36 17.55 74.56
CA GLU A 40 13.42 16.55 74.82
C GLU A 40 14.76 16.98 74.19
N ALA A 41 14.73 17.59 73.01
CA ALA A 41 15.91 18.03 72.26
C ALA A 41 16.36 19.48 72.61
N ASN A 42 15.71 20.17 73.56
CA ASN A 42 15.94 21.59 73.92
C ASN A 42 15.82 22.54 72.73
N ILE A 43 14.93 22.26 71.78
CA ILE A 43 14.67 23.08 70.58
C ILE A 43 13.45 23.98 70.90
N SER A 44 13.62 25.25 70.89
CA SER A 44 12.56 26.21 71.12
C SER A 44 12.56 27.33 70.08
N TRP A 45 11.44 27.99 69.90
CA TRP A 45 11.35 29.19 69.06
C TRP A 45 11.90 30.40 69.79
N PRO A 46 12.66 31.33 69.14
CA PRO A 46 12.97 31.43 67.73
C PRO A 46 14.05 30.45 67.26
N LEU A 47 13.90 29.95 66.02
CA LEU A 47 14.83 29.03 65.37
C LEU A 47 15.77 29.76 64.40
N ASP A 48 17.03 29.38 64.37
CA ASP A 48 18.01 29.90 63.42
C ASP A 48 17.61 29.63 61.97
N ASN A 49 18.10 30.45 61.06
CA ASN A 49 17.78 30.32 59.61
C ASN A 49 18.24 28.99 59.04
N ASP A 50 19.29 28.41 59.57
CA ASP A 50 19.84 27.11 59.12
C ASP A 50 19.04 25.90 59.61
N GLN A 51 18.15 26.08 60.59
CA GLN A 51 17.28 25.03 61.09
C GLN A 51 16.06 24.87 60.22
N THR A 52 16.28 24.31 59.00
CA THR A 52 15.22 23.99 58.04
C THR A 52 14.31 22.87 58.53
N ASN A 53 13.15 22.69 57.92
CA ASN A 53 12.24 21.56 58.24
C ASN A 53 12.92 20.19 58.07
N ALA A 54 13.90 20.05 57.16
CA ALA A 54 14.68 18.84 56.95
C ALA A 54 15.65 18.59 58.12
N VAL A 55 16.33 19.61 58.57
CA VAL A 55 17.24 19.56 59.74
C VAL A 55 16.47 19.27 61.04
N LEU A 56 15.33 19.94 61.24
CA LEU A 56 14.46 19.66 62.38
C LEU A 56 13.89 18.25 62.36
N ALA A 57 13.53 17.75 61.21
CA ALA A 57 13.07 16.36 61.06
C ALA A 57 14.13 15.37 61.56
N THR A 58 15.41 15.60 61.22
CA THR A 58 16.52 14.75 61.62
C THR A 58 16.86 14.88 63.09
N GLN A 59 16.76 16.10 63.66
CA GLN A 59 17.03 16.38 65.07
C GLN A 59 15.91 15.87 66.00
N LEU A 60 14.66 16.12 65.64
CA LEU A 60 13.50 15.74 66.47
C LEU A 60 13.16 14.26 66.37
N PHE A 61 13.43 13.71 65.22
CA PHE A 61 13.27 12.30 64.93
C PHE A 61 14.58 11.84 64.30
N PRO A 62 15.72 11.83 65.05
CA PRO A 62 16.88 11.13 64.61
C PRO A 62 16.34 9.77 64.19
N MET A 63 16.45 9.45 62.89
CA MET A 63 15.87 8.20 62.39
C MET A 63 15.97 7.22 63.55
N GLU A 64 14.81 6.79 64.06
CA GLU A 64 14.78 5.46 64.56
C GLU A 64 15.33 4.67 63.38
N ALA A 65 16.64 4.57 63.38
CA ALA A 65 17.33 3.51 62.76
C ALA A 65 16.79 2.30 63.51
N ASN A 66 15.54 1.92 63.19
CA ASN A 66 15.35 0.54 63.09
C ASN A 66 16.52 0.15 62.17
N PRO A 67 17.49 -0.62 62.63
CA PRO A 67 18.27 -1.37 61.74
C PRO A 67 17.20 -2.17 61.01
N SER A 68 16.65 -1.51 59.97
CA SER A 68 15.71 -2.18 59.13
C SER A 68 16.53 -3.37 58.67
N THR A 69 16.06 -4.54 59.02
CA THR A 69 16.38 -5.82 58.45
C THR A 69 16.41 -5.78 56.91
N GLN A 70 16.40 -4.61 56.32
CA GLN A 70 16.54 -4.30 54.91
C GLN A 70 17.97 -4.03 54.43
N GLN A 71 18.94 -3.80 55.36
CA GLN A 71 20.29 -3.40 54.99
C GLN A 71 21.15 -4.58 54.46
N ASN A 72 20.71 -5.82 54.63
CA ASN A 72 21.43 -7.02 54.13
C ASN A 72 20.65 -7.82 53.07
N ARG A 73 19.54 -7.25 52.58
CA ARG A 73 18.78 -7.94 51.48
C ARG A 73 19.36 -7.59 50.16
N ARG A 74 19.81 -8.61 49.43
CA ARG A 74 20.33 -8.46 48.06
C ARG A 74 19.23 -7.97 47.14
N MET A 75 19.48 -6.88 46.44
CA MET A 75 18.58 -6.38 45.39
C MET A 75 18.80 -7.21 44.10
N PRO A 76 17.74 -7.58 43.39
CA PRO A 76 17.84 -8.32 42.14
C PRO A 76 18.59 -7.49 41.08
N ASP A 77 19.34 -8.17 40.20
CA ASP A 77 19.89 -7.55 39.00
C ASP A 77 18.75 -7.33 37.96
N PHE A 78 18.22 -6.10 37.93
CA PHE A 78 17.15 -5.74 37.02
C PHE A 78 17.55 -5.84 35.56
N ASN A 79 18.84 -5.64 35.20
CA ASN A 79 19.30 -5.75 33.83
C ASN A 79 19.26 -7.20 33.35
N TYR A 80 19.74 -8.11 34.20
CA TYR A 80 19.67 -9.53 33.95
C TYR A 80 18.21 -10.01 33.81
N ILE A 81 17.37 -9.66 34.78
CA ILE A 81 15.95 -10.06 34.79
C ILE A 81 15.23 -9.59 33.53
N HIS A 82 15.38 -8.32 33.15
CA HIS A 82 14.73 -7.81 31.93
C HIS A 82 15.26 -8.42 30.64
N LYS A 83 16.52 -8.86 30.61
CA LYS A 83 17.10 -9.56 29.48
C LYS A 83 16.52 -10.98 29.38
N GLU A 84 16.44 -11.69 30.49
CA GLU A 84 15.95 -13.07 30.53
C GLU A 84 14.44 -13.18 30.31
N LEU A 85 13.63 -12.24 30.82
CA LEU A 85 12.18 -12.18 30.57
C LEU A 85 11.81 -12.05 29.08
N LYS A 86 12.77 -11.68 28.21
CA LYS A 86 12.55 -11.66 26.75
C LYS A 86 12.68 -13.03 26.09
N ARG A 87 13.21 -14.02 26.79
CA ARG A 87 13.36 -15.39 26.29
C ARG A 87 12.06 -16.16 26.44
N ASN A 88 11.73 -16.98 25.45
CA ASN A 88 10.53 -17.82 25.49
C ASN A 88 10.59 -18.80 26.69
N GLY A 89 9.52 -18.88 27.47
CA GLY A 89 9.38 -19.78 28.59
C GLY A 89 9.96 -19.28 29.92
N VAL A 90 10.69 -18.15 29.96
CA VAL A 90 11.21 -17.56 31.19
C VAL A 90 10.12 -16.77 31.89
N THR A 91 9.88 -17.10 33.18
CA THR A 91 8.85 -16.47 34.01
C THR A 91 9.48 -15.73 35.19
N LYS A 92 8.77 -14.71 35.73
CA LYS A 92 9.19 -14.02 36.97
C LYS A 92 9.39 -15.01 38.12
N ARG A 93 8.63 -16.11 38.14
CA ARG A 93 8.74 -17.16 39.16
C ARG A 93 10.05 -17.93 39.05
N LEU A 94 10.46 -18.30 37.84
CA LEU A 94 11.71 -18.99 37.57
C LEU A 94 12.91 -18.11 38.00
N LEU A 95 12.94 -16.85 37.56
CA LEU A 95 14.01 -15.90 37.92
C LEU A 95 14.05 -15.60 39.42
N TRP A 96 12.92 -15.66 40.12
CA TRP A 96 12.93 -15.55 41.57
C TRP A 96 13.57 -16.79 42.25
N ILE A 97 13.35 -18.00 41.73
CA ILE A 97 14.02 -19.23 42.26
C ILE A 97 15.51 -19.15 42.03
N GLU A 98 15.97 -18.75 40.85
CA GLU A 98 17.39 -18.53 40.56
C GLU A 98 18.01 -17.48 41.50
N TYR A 99 17.32 -16.37 41.72
CA TYR A 99 17.70 -15.32 42.66
C TYR A 99 17.81 -15.88 44.11
N LEU A 100 16.90 -16.74 44.56
CA LEU A 100 16.97 -17.40 45.89
C LEU A 100 18.24 -18.29 46.04
N GLU A 101 18.53 -19.05 44.99
CA GLU A 101 19.74 -19.90 44.98
C GLU A 101 21.04 -19.04 45.05
N GLU A 102 21.07 -17.95 44.32
CA GLU A 102 22.17 -17.02 44.30
C GLU A 102 22.36 -16.32 45.66
N CYS A 103 21.29 -15.88 46.31
CA CYS A 103 21.35 -15.35 47.67
C CYS A 103 21.85 -16.39 48.67
N ARG A 104 21.43 -17.64 48.55
CA ARG A 104 21.86 -18.74 49.41
C ARG A 104 23.37 -19.06 49.27
N LEU A 105 23.88 -18.99 48.05
CA LEU A 105 25.31 -19.21 47.78
C LEU A 105 26.19 -18.09 48.36
N ASN A 106 25.66 -16.87 48.46
CA ASN A 106 26.40 -15.72 48.95
C ASN A 106 26.08 -15.36 50.42
N ASP A 107 25.33 -16.20 51.15
CA ASP A 107 24.87 -15.95 52.53
C ASP A 107 24.14 -14.60 52.70
N GLU A 108 23.29 -14.22 51.71
CA GLU A 108 22.53 -12.97 51.68
C GLU A 108 21.05 -13.24 51.92
N GLU A 109 20.34 -12.27 52.56
CA GLU A 109 18.87 -12.39 52.76
C GLU A 109 18.11 -12.12 51.47
N PRO A 110 17.29 -13.06 50.97
CA PRO A 110 16.49 -12.88 49.77
C PRO A 110 15.22 -12.05 50.00
N LEU A 111 14.74 -11.45 48.93
CA LEU A 111 13.40 -10.85 48.90
C LEU A 111 12.33 -11.94 48.73
N MET A 112 11.20 -11.79 49.43
CA MET A 112 9.99 -12.56 49.16
C MET A 112 9.48 -12.27 47.76
N TYR A 113 8.82 -13.26 47.13
CA TYR A 113 8.34 -13.17 45.73
C TYR A 113 7.52 -11.92 45.44
N SER A 114 6.61 -11.49 46.33
CA SER A 114 5.80 -10.28 46.17
C SER A 114 6.66 -9.02 46.11
N ARG A 115 7.70 -8.93 46.96
CA ARG A 115 8.65 -7.80 46.98
C ARG A 115 9.56 -7.82 45.78
N PHE A 116 10.02 -8.99 45.34
CA PHE A 116 10.80 -9.17 44.11
C PHE A 116 10.00 -8.66 42.90
N CYS A 117 8.76 -9.07 42.73
CA CYS A 117 7.87 -8.60 41.67
C CYS A 117 7.60 -7.09 41.77
N TYR A 118 7.41 -6.54 42.98
CA TYR A 118 7.21 -5.11 43.20
C TYR A 118 8.41 -4.28 42.72
N TYR A 119 9.62 -4.70 43.07
CA TYR A 119 10.81 -3.95 42.65
C TYR A 119 11.06 -4.06 41.15
N ILE A 120 10.79 -5.19 40.51
CA ILE A 120 10.84 -5.34 39.04
C ILE A 120 9.84 -4.39 38.40
N GLN A 121 8.59 -4.35 38.87
CA GLN A 121 7.57 -3.44 38.35
C GLN A 121 8.00 -1.99 38.51
N LYS A 122 8.54 -1.60 39.68
CA LYS A 122 9.01 -0.25 39.93
C LYS A 122 10.19 0.15 39.04
N ASP A 123 11.08 -0.80 38.71
CA ASP A 123 12.15 -0.57 37.73
C ASP A 123 11.61 -0.50 36.30
N GLU A 124 10.64 -1.34 35.94
CA GLU A 124 9.91 -1.24 34.67
C GLU A 124 9.26 0.15 34.51
N GLU A 125 8.60 0.66 35.54
CA GLU A 125 7.97 1.99 35.53
C GLU A 125 9.01 3.11 35.31
N LYS A 126 10.18 3.03 35.96
CA LYS A 126 11.29 3.97 35.74
C LYS A 126 11.83 3.92 34.31
N ARG A 127 11.93 2.71 33.74
CA ARG A 127 12.40 2.49 32.36
C ARG A 127 11.35 2.83 31.29
N ARG A 128 10.07 2.94 31.67
CA ARG A 128 8.96 3.37 30.81
C ARG A 128 8.94 4.87 30.56
N ALA A 129 10.00 5.61 30.93
CA ALA A 129 10.11 7.00 30.52
C ALA A 129 9.90 7.10 29.01
N SER A 130 8.77 7.65 28.59
CA SER A 130 8.45 7.95 27.19
C SER A 130 8.95 9.34 26.88
N MET A 131 9.72 9.45 25.80
CA MET A 131 10.13 10.75 25.29
C MET A 131 8.92 11.43 24.65
N HIS A 132 8.68 12.69 24.99
CA HIS A 132 7.69 13.49 24.27
C HIS A 132 8.18 13.71 22.83
N ILE A 133 7.45 13.17 21.86
CA ILE A 133 7.76 13.36 20.45
C ILE A 133 6.98 14.57 19.98
N ASN A 134 7.69 15.65 19.64
CA ASN A 134 7.07 16.79 18.98
C ASN A 134 6.66 16.41 17.56
N ARG A 135 5.36 16.37 17.30
CA ARG A 135 4.80 16.16 15.97
C ARG A 135 4.62 17.51 15.28
N LYS A 136 4.85 17.54 13.97
CA LYS A 136 4.60 18.73 13.16
C LYS A 136 3.18 18.68 12.60
N PRO A 137 2.49 19.83 12.51
CA PRO A 137 1.17 19.88 11.89
C PRO A 137 1.20 19.34 10.45
N GLY A 138 0.19 18.57 10.06
CA GLY A 138 0.00 18.05 8.70
C GLY A 138 1.03 17.04 8.21
N GLU A 139 2.02 16.67 9.05
CA GLU A 139 3.12 15.80 8.63
C GLU A 139 2.70 14.34 8.53
N GLN A 140 1.97 13.82 9.52
CA GLN A 140 1.79 12.38 9.67
C GLN A 140 0.37 11.99 10.06
N ALA A 141 -0.18 11.01 9.35
CA ALA A 141 -1.38 10.27 9.76
C ALA A 141 -1.03 8.82 10.07
N GLU A 142 -1.57 8.29 11.14
CA GLU A 142 -1.43 6.91 11.57
C GLU A 142 -2.71 6.16 11.25
N VAL A 143 -2.58 4.97 10.64
CA VAL A 143 -3.72 4.18 10.16
C VAL A 143 -3.63 2.73 10.63
N ASP A 144 -4.78 2.15 10.97
CA ASP A 144 -4.88 0.76 11.43
C ASP A 144 -6.31 0.23 11.28
N TRP A 145 -6.48 -1.10 11.40
CA TRP A 145 -7.77 -1.72 11.65
C TRP A 145 -8.02 -1.77 13.16
N ALA A 146 -9.23 -1.44 13.59
CA ALA A 146 -9.62 -1.63 14.99
C ALA A 146 -9.61 -3.12 15.35
N GLY A 147 -9.05 -3.46 16.52
CA GLY A 147 -8.93 -4.86 16.95
C GLY A 147 -10.27 -5.52 17.27
N ASP A 148 -11.25 -4.75 17.76
CA ASP A 148 -12.59 -5.24 18.08
C ASP A 148 -13.50 -5.08 16.86
N PRO A 149 -14.14 -6.18 16.38
CA PRO A 149 -15.06 -6.11 15.26
C PRO A 149 -16.42 -5.54 15.69
N ALA A 150 -17.10 -4.87 14.78
CA ALA A 150 -18.51 -4.59 14.86
C ALA A 150 -19.33 -5.67 14.13
N TYR A 151 -20.65 -5.63 14.25
CA TYR A 151 -21.53 -6.62 13.61
C TYR A 151 -22.75 -5.93 13.01
N ILE A 152 -23.18 -6.42 11.85
CA ILE A 152 -24.47 -6.09 11.25
C ILE A 152 -25.35 -7.33 11.23
N ILE A 153 -26.66 -7.15 11.33
CA ILE A 153 -27.65 -8.22 11.40
C ILE A 153 -28.37 -8.29 10.05
N ASP A 154 -28.38 -9.45 9.43
CA ASP A 154 -29.22 -9.68 8.26
C ASP A 154 -30.71 -9.67 8.68
N PRO A 155 -31.52 -8.74 8.16
CA PRO A 155 -32.91 -8.58 8.60
C PRO A 155 -33.82 -9.78 8.28
N LEU A 156 -33.42 -10.63 7.31
CA LEU A 156 -34.20 -11.77 6.89
C LEU A 156 -33.83 -13.05 7.66
N THR A 157 -32.55 -13.26 7.89
CA THR A 157 -32.01 -14.48 8.48
C THR A 157 -31.64 -14.34 9.95
N GLY A 158 -31.51 -13.12 10.46
CA GLY A 158 -30.96 -12.83 11.78
C GLY A 158 -29.47 -13.16 11.94
N GLN A 159 -28.78 -13.50 10.86
CA GLN A 159 -27.37 -13.86 10.90
C GLN A 159 -26.51 -12.61 11.18
N LEU A 160 -25.54 -12.78 12.10
CA LEU A 160 -24.53 -11.76 12.39
C LEU A 160 -23.41 -11.82 11.35
N THR A 161 -23.21 -10.70 10.66
CA THR A 161 -22.08 -10.51 9.76
C THR A 161 -21.05 -9.64 10.45
N LYS A 162 -19.82 -10.15 10.56
CA LYS A 162 -18.69 -9.43 11.12
C LYS A 162 -18.24 -8.33 10.16
N VAL A 163 -18.01 -7.13 10.69
CA VAL A 163 -17.44 -5.99 9.95
C VAL A 163 -16.19 -5.47 10.64
N PHE A 164 -15.31 -4.89 9.87
CA PHE A 164 -14.00 -4.40 10.28
C PHE A 164 -13.99 -2.89 10.20
N VAL A 165 -13.49 -2.21 11.22
CA VAL A 165 -13.46 -0.75 11.25
C VAL A 165 -12.05 -0.26 10.98
N PHE A 166 -11.90 0.49 9.91
CA PHE A 166 -10.68 1.23 9.60
C PHE A 166 -10.63 2.50 10.44
N VAL A 167 -9.45 2.84 10.95
CA VAL A 167 -9.20 4.06 11.73
C VAL A 167 -7.99 4.77 11.17
N GLY A 168 -8.13 6.05 10.90
CA GLY A 168 -7.04 6.95 10.56
C GLY A 168 -7.04 8.16 11.50
N SER A 169 -5.89 8.57 11.99
CA SER A 169 -5.77 9.71 12.91
C SER A 169 -4.55 10.54 12.59
N MET A 170 -4.72 11.87 12.55
CA MET A 170 -3.60 12.80 12.45
C MET A 170 -2.77 12.78 13.72
N SER A 171 -1.45 12.74 13.58
CA SER A 171 -0.57 12.56 14.75
C SER A 171 -0.45 13.82 15.62
N TYR A 172 -0.74 15.01 15.11
CA TYR A 172 -0.63 16.28 15.83
C TYR A 172 -1.95 16.68 16.49
N SER A 173 -3.04 16.87 15.73
CA SER A 173 -4.36 17.24 16.25
C SER A 173 -5.10 16.07 16.90
N GLN A 174 -4.76 14.84 16.54
CA GLN A 174 -5.54 13.63 16.83
C GLN A 174 -6.94 13.65 16.17
N HIS A 175 -7.12 14.50 15.13
CA HIS A 175 -8.32 14.48 14.30
C HIS A 175 -8.43 13.13 13.63
N SER A 176 -9.54 12.43 13.86
CA SER A 176 -9.67 11.03 13.51
C SER A 176 -10.75 10.80 12.45
N TYR A 177 -10.56 9.77 11.66
CA TYR A 177 -11.50 9.21 10.71
C TYR A 177 -11.74 7.73 11.04
N ALA A 178 -12.97 7.27 10.86
CA ALA A 178 -13.31 5.85 11.02
C ALA A 178 -14.42 5.46 10.03
N GLU A 179 -14.32 4.23 9.47
CA GLU A 179 -15.31 3.66 8.57
C GLU A 179 -15.30 2.13 8.66
N ALA A 180 -16.47 1.50 8.59
CA ALA A 180 -16.64 0.06 8.63
C ALA A 180 -16.67 -0.55 7.23
N PHE A 181 -16.06 -1.75 7.09
CA PHE A 181 -15.97 -2.52 5.85
C PHE A 181 -16.32 -3.98 6.09
N LEU A 182 -16.79 -4.67 5.06
CA LEU A 182 -17.12 -6.10 5.13
C LEU A 182 -15.90 -7.02 5.20
N ASP A 183 -14.73 -6.53 4.82
CA ASP A 183 -13.47 -7.27 4.88
C ASP A 183 -12.26 -6.35 5.08
N GLU A 184 -11.12 -6.95 5.47
CA GLU A 184 -9.82 -6.29 5.62
C GLU A 184 -8.94 -6.46 4.38
N LYS A 185 -9.55 -6.74 3.19
CA LYS A 185 -8.78 -6.96 1.97
C LYS A 185 -8.17 -5.66 1.46
N GLN A 186 -7.25 -5.82 0.51
CA GLN A 186 -6.52 -4.70 -0.06
C GLN A 186 -7.45 -3.64 -0.68
N ARG A 187 -8.54 -4.06 -1.34
CA ARG A 187 -9.50 -3.12 -1.93
C ARG A 187 -10.16 -2.24 -0.87
N SER A 188 -10.63 -2.85 0.22
CA SER A 188 -11.21 -2.13 1.37
C SER A 188 -10.19 -1.20 2.03
N TRP A 189 -8.93 -1.66 2.18
CA TRP A 189 -7.83 -0.84 2.69
C TRP A 189 -7.58 0.42 1.86
N LEU A 190 -7.47 0.27 0.54
CA LEU A 190 -7.24 1.41 -0.37
C LEU A 190 -8.46 2.35 -0.41
N THR A 191 -9.68 1.79 -0.44
CA THR A 191 -10.92 2.58 -0.38
C THR A 191 -10.99 3.42 0.89
N ALA A 192 -10.64 2.83 2.04
CA ALA A 192 -10.62 3.53 3.32
C ALA A 192 -9.68 4.74 3.32
N HIS A 193 -8.50 4.61 2.69
CA HIS A 193 -7.57 5.73 2.54
C HIS A 193 -8.11 6.84 1.63
N ILE A 194 -8.76 6.47 0.52
CA ILE A 194 -9.39 7.46 -0.38
C ILE A 194 -10.44 8.25 0.39
N HIS A 195 -11.35 7.56 1.08
CA HIS A 195 -12.41 8.19 1.87
C HIS A 195 -11.84 9.03 3.03
N MET A 196 -10.77 8.57 3.68
CA MET A 196 -10.07 9.33 4.73
C MET A 196 -9.50 10.65 4.19
N PHE A 197 -8.84 10.64 3.02
CA PHE A 197 -8.33 11.86 2.40
C PHE A 197 -9.47 12.81 2.00
N GLU A 198 -10.56 12.27 1.46
CA GLU A 198 -11.77 13.03 1.13
C GLU A 198 -12.40 13.66 2.39
N TYR A 199 -12.47 12.93 3.50
CA TYR A 199 -12.95 13.42 4.78
C TYR A 199 -12.07 14.53 5.35
N PHE A 200 -10.74 14.38 5.29
CA PHE A 200 -9.80 15.42 5.72
C PHE A 200 -9.79 16.63 4.76
N GLY A 201 -10.22 16.46 3.52
CA GLY A 201 -10.13 17.49 2.48
C GLY A 201 -8.69 17.81 2.04
N ALA A 202 -7.72 17.02 2.51
CA ALA A 202 -6.29 17.19 2.26
C ALA A 202 -5.53 15.88 2.47
N VAL A 203 -4.25 15.85 2.06
CA VAL A 203 -3.40 14.67 2.13
C VAL A 203 -2.23 14.91 3.10
N PRO A 204 -2.03 14.06 4.12
CA PRO A 204 -0.87 14.14 4.99
C PRO A 204 0.41 13.77 4.23
N ARG A 205 1.52 14.36 4.64
CA ARG A 205 2.82 14.12 4.00
C ARG A 205 3.28 12.65 4.14
N ILE A 206 2.97 12.02 5.26
CA ILE A 206 3.38 10.66 5.59
C ILE A 206 2.19 9.89 6.14
N ILE A 207 2.01 8.66 5.66
CA ILE A 207 1.09 7.68 6.23
C ILE A 207 1.91 6.61 6.94
N VAL A 208 1.52 6.32 8.18
CA VAL A 208 2.14 5.27 9.00
C VAL A 208 1.14 4.15 9.24
N PRO A 209 1.11 3.14 8.37
CA PRO A 209 0.32 1.94 8.60
C PRO A 209 0.94 1.08 9.68
N ASP A 210 0.13 0.26 10.34
CA ASP A 210 0.67 -0.89 11.07
C ASP A 210 1.18 -1.96 10.11
N ASN A 211 1.95 -2.93 10.62
CA ASN A 211 2.53 -4.02 9.83
C ASN A 211 1.48 -5.05 9.38
N CYS A 212 0.32 -4.60 8.89
CA CYS A 212 -0.71 -5.46 8.34
C CYS A 212 -0.29 -6.03 6.97
N LYS A 213 -0.80 -7.23 6.63
CA LYS A 213 -0.48 -7.91 5.37
C LYS A 213 -0.91 -7.12 4.12
N THR A 214 -1.92 -6.29 4.25
CA THR A 214 -2.44 -5.42 3.18
C THR A 214 -1.51 -4.26 2.86
N ALA A 215 -0.78 -3.74 3.85
CA ALA A 215 0.17 -2.66 3.66
C ALA A 215 1.57 -3.16 3.26
N VAL A 216 2.02 -4.30 3.83
CA VAL A 216 3.41 -4.77 3.72
C VAL A 216 3.47 -6.22 3.26
N ILE A 217 4.12 -6.46 2.13
CA ILE A 217 4.43 -7.81 1.64
C ILE A 217 5.73 -8.27 2.26
N ARG A 218 5.67 -9.27 3.16
CA ARG A 218 6.87 -9.94 3.69
C ARG A 218 7.36 -10.97 2.67
N LYS A 219 8.43 -10.68 1.95
CA LYS A 219 9.17 -11.69 1.17
C LYS A 219 10.50 -12.00 1.86
N GLY A 220 10.67 -13.26 2.27
CA GLY A 220 11.96 -13.82 2.68
C GLY A 220 12.35 -13.64 4.15
N ASN A 221 13.41 -14.33 4.57
CA ASN A 221 13.97 -14.40 5.93
C ASN A 221 14.66 -13.12 6.43
N SER A 222 14.56 -12.01 5.72
CA SER A 222 15.17 -10.74 6.13
C SER A 222 14.18 -9.89 6.91
N HIS A 223 14.49 -9.66 8.18
CA HIS A 223 13.70 -8.82 9.11
C HIS A 223 13.78 -7.32 8.80
N TYR A 224 14.47 -6.90 7.74
CA TYR A 224 14.89 -5.51 7.55
C TYR A 224 14.34 -4.79 6.30
N ASP A 225 13.54 -5.47 5.44
CA ASP A 225 13.05 -4.82 4.23
C ASP A 225 11.54 -5.09 4.02
N PRO A 226 10.65 -4.29 4.64
CA PRO A 226 9.23 -4.36 4.39
C PRO A 226 8.95 -3.78 3.00
N ARG A 227 8.59 -4.62 2.03
CA ARG A 227 8.11 -4.15 0.72
C ARG A 227 6.66 -3.72 0.83
N ILE A 228 6.40 -2.47 0.50
CA ILE A 228 5.05 -1.93 0.39
C ILE A 228 4.36 -2.63 -0.80
N ASN A 229 3.07 -2.93 -0.63
CA ASN A 229 2.25 -3.45 -1.71
C ASN A 229 2.21 -2.48 -2.89
N GLU A 230 2.29 -2.98 -4.13
CA GLU A 230 2.36 -2.15 -5.35
C GLU A 230 1.13 -1.26 -5.52
N SER A 231 -0.07 -1.78 -5.28
CA SER A 231 -1.29 -0.96 -5.36
C SER A 231 -1.34 0.12 -4.26
N TYR A 232 -0.75 -0.14 -3.08
CA TYR A 232 -0.67 0.87 -2.03
C TYR A 232 0.37 1.94 -2.33
N ARG A 233 1.47 1.57 -3.01
CA ARG A 233 2.45 2.53 -3.51
C ARG A 233 1.87 3.39 -4.62
N ASP A 234 1.11 2.80 -5.56
CA ASP A 234 0.42 3.50 -6.64
C ASP A 234 -0.57 4.55 -6.10
N LEU A 235 -1.34 4.19 -5.05
CA LEU A 235 -2.20 5.14 -4.33
C LEU A 235 -1.39 6.28 -3.71
N ALA A 236 -0.28 5.96 -3.04
CA ALA A 236 0.56 6.97 -2.40
C ALA A 236 1.19 7.93 -3.40
N GLU A 237 1.62 7.43 -4.56
CA GLU A 237 2.15 8.23 -5.67
C GLU A 237 1.08 9.16 -6.25
N HIS A 238 -0.14 8.66 -6.45
CA HIS A 238 -1.27 9.46 -6.93
C HIS A 238 -1.60 10.63 -6.00
N TYR A 239 -1.61 10.39 -4.68
CA TYR A 239 -1.91 11.42 -3.68
C TYR A 239 -0.68 12.24 -3.24
N GLY A 240 0.52 11.90 -3.68
CA GLY A 240 1.76 12.60 -3.32
C GLY A 240 2.17 12.43 -1.85
N THR A 241 1.81 11.31 -1.22
CA THR A 241 2.15 10.96 0.17
C THR A 241 3.20 9.86 0.25
N ALA A 242 3.93 9.78 1.36
CA ALA A 242 4.89 8.72 1.61
C ALA A 242 4.33 7.68 2.59
N ILE A 243 4.46 6.39 2.28
CA ILE A 243 4.09 5.31 3.19
C ILE A 243 5.34 4.87 3.96
N ILE A 244 5.33 5.06 5.27
CA ILE A 244 6.42 4.65 6.17
C ILE A 244 5.86 3.71 7.24
N PRO A 245 5.94 2.39 7.06
CA PRO A 245 5.43 1.44 8.05
C PRO A 245 6.13 1.58 9.40
N ALA A 246 5.38 1.39 10.48
CA ALA A 246 5.94 1.40 11.83
C ALA A 246 6.98 0.27 12.01
N ARG A 247 8.03 0.54 12.80
CA ARG A 247 9.08 -0.45 13.07
C ARG A 247 8.52 -1.64 13.85
N VAL A 248 8.87 -2.84 13.40
CA VAL A 248 8.48 -4.08 14.06
C VAL A 248 9.06 -4.15 15.47
N ARG A 249 8.24 -4.47 16.48
CA ARG A 249 8.61 -4.65 17.90
C ARG A 249 9.17 -3.43 18.63
N LYS A 250 8.87 -2.21 18.20
CA LYS A 250 9.15 -1.00 18.97
C LYS A 250 7.86 -0.24 19.27
N PRO A 251 7.05 -0.64 20.26
CA PRO A 251 5.79 0.02 20.62
C PRO A 251 6.00 1.48 21.03
N LYS A 252 7.21 1.87 21.42
CA LYS A 252 7.55 3.24 21.75
C LYS A 252 7.58 4.21 20.54
N ASP A 253 7.59 3.70 19.32
CA ASP A 253 7.58 4.53 18.11
C ASP A 253 6.14 5.02 17.74
N LYS A 254 5.10 4.41 18.34
CA LYS A 254 3.68 4.73 18.10
C LYS A 254 2.91 5.07 19.41
N PRO A 255 3.35 6.00 20.25
CA PRO A 255 2.62 6.28 21.48
C PRO A 255 1.22 6.87 21.21
N ASN A 256 0.99 7.48 20.05
CA ASN A 256 -0.29 8.09 19.68
C ASN A 256 -1.21 7.17 18.87
N ALA A 257 -0.68 6.28 18.00
CA ALA A 257 -1.52 5.37 17.21
C ALA A 257 -2.27 4.38 18.09
N GLU A 258 -1.57 3.70 19.01
CA GLU A 258 -2.23 2.81 19.98
C GLU A 258 -3.23 3.58 20.84
N GLY A 259 -2.92 4.84 21.19
CA GLY A 259 -3.80 5.74 21.91
C GLY A 259 -5.02 6.16 21.08
N SER A 260 -4.83 6.58 19.82
CA SER A 260 -5.89 7.08 18.94
C SER A 260 -6.81 5.95 18.47
N VAL A 261 -6.25 4.83 17.99
CA VAL A 261 -7.03 3.65 17.59
C VAL A 261 -7.83 3.09 18.78
N ARG A 262 -7.18 2.98 19.95
CA ARG A 262 -7.87 2.56 21.18
C ARG A 262 -8.95 3.56 21.60
N HIS A 263 -8.71 4.85 21.44
CA HIS A 263 -9.69 5.89 21.76
C HIS A 263 -10.90 5.77 20.83
N VAL A 264 -10.69 5.66 19.51
CA VAL A 264 -11.75 5.44 18.53
C VAL A 264 -12.51 4.12 18.81
N SER A 265 -11.79 3.02 19.05
CA SER A 265 -12.43 1.74 19.39
C SER A 265 -13.30 1.86 20.64
N THR A 266 -12.85 2.55 21.68
CA THR A 266 -13.62 2.72 22.92
C THR A 266 -14.82 3.65 22.74
N TRP A 267 -14.63 4.79 22.10
CA TRP A 267 -15.64 5.85 22.04
C TRP A 267 -16.59 5.74 20.86
N ILE A 268 -16.27 4.93 19.86
CA ILE A 268 -17.16 4.63 18.73
C ILE A 268 -17.71 3.21 18.87
N ILE A 269 -16.85 2.19 18.71
CA ILE A 269 -17.31 0.79 18.62
C ILE A 269 -17.97 0.35 19.93
N ALA A 270 -17.30 0.59 21.06
CA ALA A 270 -17.88 0.22 22.36
C ALA A 270 -19.09 1.09 22.75
N ALA A 271 -19.18 2.34 22.29
CA ALA A 271 -20.36 3.18 22.51
C ALA A 271 -21.58 2.63 21.77
N LEU A 272 -21.40 2.13 20.54
CA LEU A 272 -22.46 1.56 19.69
C LEU A 272 -22.82 0.08 20.05
N ARG A 273 -22.16 -0.54 21.02
CA ARG A 273 -22.31 -1.98 21.35
C ARG A 273 -23.74 -2.45 21.66
N ASN A 274 -24.61 -1.55 22.09
CA ASN A 274 -26.01 -1.87 22.43
C ASN A 274 -26.98 -1.52 21.30
N GLU A 275 -26.50 -0.97 20.21
CA GLU A 275 -27.27 -0.65 19.02
C GLU A 275 -27.25 -1.80 18.03
N GLN A 276 -28.32 -1.96 17.25
CA GLN A 276 -28.45 -3.00 16.25
C GLN A 276 -28.50 -2.32 14.87
N PHE A 277 -27.67 -2.79 13.97
CA PHE A 277 -27.54 -2.26 12.61
C PHE A 277 -27.89 -3.34 11.61
N PHE A 278 -28.71 -3.02 10.63
CA PHE A 278 -29.18 -3.95 9.60
C PHE A 278 -28.51 -3.74 8.24
N SER A 279 -27.69 -2.70 8.11
CA SER A 279 -26.88 -2.47 6.92
C SER A 279 -25.51 -1.87 7.28
N LEU A 280 -24.57 -1.98 6.36
CA LEU A 280 -23.25 -1.36 6.50
C LEU A 280 -23.36 0.18 6.48
N ASP A 281 -24.28 0.71 5.68
CA ASP A 281 -24.48 2.16 5.55
C ASP A 281 -25.06 2.76 6.84
N GLU A 282 -26.01 2.07 7.50
CA GLU A 282 -26.58 2.47 8.78
C GLU A 282 -25.48 2.50 9.87
N LEU A 283 -24.66 1.46 9.95
CA LEU A 283 -23.53 1.43 10.88
C LEU A 283 -22.53 2.56 10.57
N ASN A 284 -22.19 2.78 9.30
CA ASN A 284 -21.26 3.85 8.91
C ASN A 284 -21.82 5.24 9.20
N GLN A 285 -23.12 5.42 9.14
CA GLN A 285 -23.76 6.68 9.55
C GLN A 285 -23.60 6.90 11.06
N ALA A 286 -23.91 5.90 11.88
CA ALA A 286 -23.73 5.98 13.32
C ALA A 286 -22.27 6.19 13.74
N ILE A 287 -21.31 5.55 13.03
CA ILE A 287 -19.87 5.78 13.23
C ILE A 287 -19.53 7.24 12.93
N ARG A 288 -20.03 7.84 11.85
CA ARG A 288 -19.78 9.24 11.49
C ARG A 288 -20.30 10.21 12.54
N GLU A 289 -21.53 10.00 13.04
CA GLU A 289 -22.09 10.82 14.09
C GLU A 289 -21.24 10.80 15.37
N LYS A 290 -20.80 9.61 15.80
CA LYS A 290 -19.89 9.47 16.94
C LYS A 290 -18.50 10.05 16.70
N LEU A 291 -18.01 9.95 15.48
CA LEU A 291 -16.74 10.52 15.08
C LEU A 291 -16.74 12.05 15.14
N ASP A 292 -17.83 12.68 14.70
CA ASP A 292 -18.02 14.13 14.78
C ASP A 292 -18.09 14.60 16.24
N GLU A 293 -18.81 13.88 17.11
CA GLU A 293 -18.81 14.14 18.55
C GLU A 293 -17.39 14.10 19.13
N ILE A 294 -16.61 13.06 18.81
CA ILE A 294 -15.23 12.88 19.32
C ILE A 294 -14.31 14.00 18.83
N ASN A 295 -14.40 14.37 17.56
CA ASN A 295 -13.54 15.39 16.96
C ASN A 295 -13.87 16.79 17.50
N GLN A 296 -15.10 17.04 17.92
CA GLN A 296 -15.55 18.30 18.52
C GLN A 296 -15.40 18.33 20.04
N ASN A 297 -15.22 17.20 20.70
CA ASN A 297 -15.05 17.18 22.16
C ASN A 297 -13.78 17.92 22.59
N PRO A 298 -13.88 18.80 23.61
CA PRO A 298 -12.73 19.53 24.12
C PRO A 298 -11.66 18.61 24.68
N PHE A 299 -10.40 19.01 24.56
CA PHE A 299 -9.31 18.28 25.17
C PHE A 299 -9.35 18.37 26.69
N GLN A 300 -8.95 17.30 27.37
CA GLN A 300 -8.91 17.27 28.85
C GLN A 300 -7.75 18.10 29.44
N LYS A 301 -6.64 18.28 28.71
CA LYS A 301 -5.37 18.85 29.23
C LYS A 301 -4.88 20.08 28.49
N LYS A 302 -5.53 20.48 27.42
CA LYS A 302 -5.21 21.67 26.62
C LYS A 302 -6.49 22.33 26.15
N GLU A 303 -6.44 23.59 25.78
CA GLU A 303 -7.59 24.32 25.20
C GLU A 303 -7.90 23.85 23.78
N GLY A 304 -9.17 24.06 23.35
CA GLY A 304 -9.67 23.70 22.03
C GLY A 304 -10.07 22.24 21.89
N ASN A 305 -10.34 21.83 20.67
CA ASN A 305 -10.74 20.47 20.28
C ASN A 305 -9.92 19.97 19.07
N ARG A 306 -10.14 18.71 18.67
CA ARG A 306 -9.38 18.09 17.58
C ARG A 306 -9.66 18.74 16.24
N LEU A 307 -10.92 19.06 15.97
CA LEU A 307 -11.36 19.67 14.71
C LEU A 307 -10.78 21.09 14.56
N GLU A 308 -10.84 21.92 15.59
CA GLU A 308 -10.26 23.25 15.58
C GLU A 308 -8.75 23.22 15.30
N LEU A 309 -8.03 22.37 16.03
CA LEU A 309 -6.59 22.23 15.86
C LEU A 309 -6.21 21.72 14.46
N PHE A 310 -6.98 20.78 13.93
CA PHE A 310 -6.82 20.28 12.56
C PHE A 310 -7.05 21.41 11.55
N THR A 311 -8.18 22.11 11.66
CA THR A 311 -8.59 23.12 10.67
C THR A 311 -7.65 24.34 10.66
N HIS A 312 -7.16 24.76 11.82
CA HIS A 312 -6.33 25.97 11.92
C HIS A 312 -4.84 25.71 11.72
N GLU A 313 -4.32 24.57 12.14
CA GLU A 313 -2.88 24.32 12.12
C GLU A 313 -2.44 23.24 11.12
N GLU A 314 -3.24 22.17 10.89
CA GLU A 314 -2.83 21.08 10.00
C GLU A 314 -3.31 21.28 8.56
N LEU A 315 -4.58 21.58 8.35
CA LEU A 315 -5.16 21.70 7.02
C LEU A 315 -4.44 22.72 6.11
N PRO A 316 -4.00 23.89 6.60
CA PRO A 316 -3.29 24.86 5.75
C PRO A 316 -1.93 24.42 5.26
N VAL A 317 -1.28 23.45 5.92
CA VAL A 317 0.07 22.95 5.59
C VAL A 317 0.05 21.58 4.92
N MET A 318 -1.12 20.95 4.81
CA MET A 318 -1.30 19.69 4.10
C MET A 318 -1.38 19.91 2.59
N ALA A 319 -1.08 18.87 1.82
CA ALA A 319 -1.25 18.90 0.37
C ALA A 319 -2.74 18.87 -0.01
N SER A 320 -3.12 19.63 -1.03
CA SER A 320 -4.48 19.58 -1.58
C SER A 320 -4.74 18.22 -2.24
N LEU A 321 -6.01 17.82 -2.28
CA LEU A 321 -6.44 16.65 -3.04
C LEU A 321 -6.11 16.81 -4.53
N PRO A 322 -5.67 15.74 -5.22
CA PRO A 322 -5.50 15.77 -6.67
C PRO A 322 -6.84 16.02 -7.38
N ALA A 323 -6.78 16.59 -8.59
CA ALA A 323 -7.98 16.92 -9.38
C ALA A 323 -8.84 15.70 -9.75
N THR A 324 -8.23 14.52 -9.79
CA THR A 324 -8.91 13.25 -10.09
C THR A 324 -8.84 12.32 -8.89
N ARG A 325 -9.96 11.66 -8.61
CA ARG A 325 -10.02 10.59 -7.61
C ARG A 325 -9.17 9.41 -8.04
N TYR A 326 -8.47 8.77 -7.10
CA TYR A 326 -7.72 7.55 -7.40
C TYR A 326 -8.65 6.41 -7.84
N GLU A 327 -8.33 5.83 -8.98
CA GLU A 327 -9.02 4.64 -9.51
C GLU A 327 -8.32 3.38 -8.97
N LEU A 328 -9.07 2.58 -8.23
CA LEU A 328 -8.56 1.32 -7.67
C LEU A 328 -8.03 0.42 -8.79
N ALA A 329 -6.81 -0.05 -8.64
CA ALA A 329 -6.16 -0.91 -9.61
C ALA A 329 -5.59 -2.18 -8.98
N ASP A 330 -5.78 -3.28 -9.69
CA ASP A 330 -5.13 -4.55 -9.38
C ASP A 330 -3.85 -4.67 -10.20
N TRP A 331 -2.75 -5.00 -9.52
CA TRP A 331 -1.46 -5.23 -10.15
C TRP A 331 -1.20 -6.72 -10.34
N ALA A 332 -0.82 -7.07 -11.54
CA ALA A 332 -0.42 -8.43 -11.90
C ALA A 332 0.80 -8.39 -12.80
N SER A 333 1.52 -9.49 -12.92
CA SER A 333 2.57 -9.61 -13.94
C SER A 333 2.23 -10.70 -14.93
N ALA A 334 2.48 -10.43 -16.21
CA ALA A 334 2.25 -11.35 -17.31
C ALA A 334 3.48 -11.47 -18.19
N THR A 335 3.59 -12.60 -18.93
CA THR A 335 4.63 -12.75 -19.95
C THR A 335 4.00 -12.53 -21.32
N VAL A 336 4.65 -11.73 -22.16
CA VAL A 336 4.19 -11.48 -23.52
C VAL A 336 4.36 -12.74 -24.36
N LEU A 337 3.25 -13.21 -24.93
CA LEU A 337 3.19 -14.39 -25.78
C LEU A 337 3.80 -14.12 -27.18
N PHE A 338 4.05 -15.17 -27.96
CA PHE A 338 4.57 -15.04 -29.33
C PHE A 338 3.66 -14.26 -30.29
N ASN A 339 2.37 -14.19 -29.97
CA ASN A 339 1.39 -13.40 -30.71
C ASN A 339 1.31 -11.94 -30.20
N TYR A 340 2.37 -11.42 -29.54
CA TYR A 340 2.45 -10.06 -29.00
C TYR A 340 1.28 -9.67 -28.08
N HIS A 341 0.66 -10.64 -27.39
CA HIS A 341 -0.40 -10.40 -26.42
C HIS A 341 0.03 -10.89 -25.02
N ILE A 342 -0.52 -10.25 -24.01
CA ILE A 342 -0.54 -10.77 -22.65
C ILE A 342 -1.93 -11.34 -22.35
N SER A 343 -2.00 -12.29 -21.41
CA SER A 343 -3.26 -12.79 -20.89
C SER A 343 -3.52 -12.23 -19.51
N PHE A 344 -4.65 -11.55 -19.34
CA PHE A 344 -5.14 -11.09 -18.03
C PHE A 344 -6.61 -11.50 -17.88
N GLU A 345 -6.94 -12.23 -16.80
CA GLU A 345 -8.28 -12.80 -16.54
C GLU A 345 -8.89 -13.59 -17.70
N GLY A 346 -8.04 -14.15 -18.57
CA GLY A 346 -8.47 -14.90 -19.72
C GLY A 346 -8.80 -14.08 -20.96
N MET A 347 -8.60 -12.77 -20.92
CA MET A 347 -8.63 -11.86 -22.06
C MET A 347 -7.22 -11.58 -22.57
N LEU A 348 -7.09 -11.20 -23.83
CA LEU A 348 -5.82 -11.03 -24.51
C LEU A 348 -5.65 -9.57 -24.95
N TYR A 349 -4.54 -8.94 -24.52
CA TYR A 349 -4.25 -7.54 -24.79
C TYR A 349 -2.90 -7.41 -25.49
N SER A 350 -2.84 -6.69 -26.60
CA SER A 350 -1.62 -6.56 -27.37
C SER A 350 -0.62 -5.60 -26.72
N VAL A 351 0.66 -5.87 -26.94
CA VAL A 351 1.78 -4.98 -26.62
C VAL A 351 2.71 -4.90 -27.83
N PRO A 352 3.55 -3.85 -27.96
CA PRO A 352 4.49 -3.78 -29.07
C PRO A 352 5.31 -5.08 -29.21
N SER A 353 5.46 -5.56 -30.44
CA SER A 353 6.05 -6.86 -30.73
C SER A 353 7.50 -7.05 -30.27
N GLU A 354 8.21 -5.96 -30.01
CA GLU A 354 9.56 -5.95 -29.44
C GLU A 354 9.64 -6.54 -28.02
N TYR A 355 8.52 -6.53 -27.28
CA TYR A 355 8.43 -7.08 -25.91
C TYR A 355 8.04 -8.55 -25.86
N ILE A 356 7.99 -9.28 -26.98
CA ILE A 356 7.71 -10.73 -26.99
C ILE A 356 8.70 -11.45 -26.06
N LYS A 357 8.19 -12.38 -25.23
CA LYS A 357 8.88 -13.13 -24.16
C LYS A 357 9.33 -12.30 -22.95
N HIS A 358 9.18 -10.99 -22.96
CA HIS A 358 9.47 -10.18 -21.76
C HIS A 358 8.35 -10.33 -20.73
N LYS A 359 8.74 -10.22 -19.46
CA LYS A 359 7.80 -10.12 -18.36
C LYS A 359 7.43 -8.65 -18.18
N VAL A 360 6.14 -8.37 -18.15
CA VAL A 360 5.56 -7.02 -18.03
C VAL A 360 4.66 -6.94 -16.82
N ASP A 361 4.48 -5.76 -16.26
CA ASP A 361 3.56 -5.49 -15.18
C ASP A 361 2.26 -4.93 -15.75
N VAL A 362 1.13 -5.39 -15.21
CA VAL A 362 -0.21 -5.06 -15.67
C VAL A 362 -0.95 -4.34 -14.53
N ARG A 363 -1.35 -3.10 -14.77
CA ARG A 363 -2.22 -2.33 -13.90
C ARG A 363 -3.64 -2.37 -14.48
N ALA A 364 -4.54 -3.04 -13.78
CA ALA A 364 -5.92 -3.22 -14.20
C ALA A 364 -6.85 -2.39 -13.31
N THR A 365 -7.47 -1.35 -13.89
CA THR A 365 -8.58 -0.62 -13.25
C THR A 365 -9.92 -1.24 -13.62
N GLU A 366 -11.03 -0.65 -13.21
CA GLU A 366 -12.35 -1.08 -13.63
C GLU A 366 -12.57 -0.92 -15.15
N HIS A 367 -11.96 0.09 -15.77
CA HIS A 367 -12.21 0.44 -17.16
C HIS A 367 -11.02 0.21 -18.08
N THR A 368 -9.80 0.21 -17.56
CA THR A 368 -8.59 0.19 -18.37
C THR A 368 -7.59 -0.87 -17.93
N ILE A 369 -6.84 -1.37 -18.89
CA ILE A 369 -5.65 -2.21 -18.71
C ILE A 369 -4.45 -1.41 -19.20
N GLN A 370 -3.53 -1.10 -18.29
CA GLN A 370 -2.26 -0.44 -18.59
C GLN A 370 -1.13 -1.44 -18.41
N ILE A 371 -0.22 -1.49 -19.36
CA ILE A 371 0.87 -2.47 -19.40
C ILE A 371 2.20 -1.70 -19.33
N PHE A 372 3.07 -2.13 -18.41
CA PHE A 372 4.34 -1.48 -18.12
C PHE A 372 5.51 -2.44 -18.31
N TYR A 373 6.60 -1.93 -18.85
CA TYR A 373 7.89 -2.60 -18.88
C TYR A 373 8.94 -1.71 -18.25
N LYS A 374 9.62 -2.19 -17.19
CA LYS A 374 10.60 -1.40 -16.42
C LYS A 374 10.07 -0.02 -15.98
N GLN A 375 8.83 0.02 -15.50
CA GLN A 375 8.10 1.22 -15.05
C GLN A 375 7.66 2.18 -16.19
N GLU A 376 7.99 1.90 -17.43
CA GLU A 376 7.50 2.66 -18.58
C GLU A 376 6.21 2.03 -19.12
N ARG A 377 5.19 2.86 -19.34
CA ARG A 377 3.91 2.41 -19.90
C ARG A 377 4.03 2.18 -21.40
N ILE A 378 3.94 0.92 -21.82
CA ILE A 378 4.10 0.48 -23.21
C ILE A 378 2.77 0.28 -23.96
N ALA A 379 1.66 0.08 -23.24
CA ALA A 379 0.35 -0.06 -23.85
C ALA A 379 -0.78 0.32 -22.89
N THR A 380 -1.92 0.73 -23.47
CA THR A 380 -3.17 1.00 -22.72
C THR A 380 -4.34 0.47 -23.54
N HIS A 381 -5.22 -0.31 -22.90
CA HIS A 381 -6.42 -0.88 -23.51
C HIS A 381 -7.64 -0.61 -22.67
N LYS A 382 -8.81 -0.60 -23.30
CA LYS A 382 -10.07 -0.73 -22.58
C LYS A 382 -10.18 -2.15 -22.00
N ARG A 383 -10.53 -2.28 -20.72
CA ARG A 383 -10.72 -3.59 -20.09
C ARG A 383 -11.88 -4.32 -20.73
N LEU A 384 -11.65 -5.56 -21.12
CA LEU A 384 -12.65 -6.44 -21.67
C LEU A 384 -13.30 -7.27 -20.58
N TYR A 385 -14.60 -7.50 -20.72
CA TYR A 385 -15.42 -8.31 -19.82
C TYR A 385 -16.23 -9.34 -20.64
N GLY A 386 -16.70 -10.39 -19.99
CA GLY A 386 -17.56 -11.38 -20.56
C GLY A 386 -16.85 -12.68 -20.93
N ARG A 387 -17.06 -13.21 -22.15
CA ARG A 387 -16.51 -14.51 -22.57
C ARG A 387 -14.99 -14.44 -22.70
N LYS A 388 -14.30 -15.39 -22.04
CA LYS A 388 -12.84 -15.53 -22.13
C LYS A 388 -12.36 -15.75 -23.56
N GLY A 389 -11.14 -15.36 -23.87
CA GLY A 389 -10.51 -15.51 -25.17
C GLY A 389 -10.76 -14.37 -26.16
N GLN A 390 -11.34 -13.26 -25.69
CA GLN A 390 -11.45 -12.03 -26.49
C GLN A 390 -10.10 -11.33 -26.60
N TYR A 391 -9.89 -10.65 -27.73
CA TYR A 391 -8.67 -9.91 -28.04
C TYR A 391 -8.94 -8.41 -28.10
N SER A 392 -8.06 -7.64 -27.49
CA SER A 392 -7.92 -6.20 -27.70
C SER A 392 -6.57 -5.97 -28.36
N THR A 393 -6.58 -5.74 -29.67
CA THR A 393 -5.37 -5.62 -30.49
C THR A 393 -5.25 -4.21 -31.06
N ILE A 394 -4.12 -3.57 -30.83
CA ILE A 394 -3.74 -2.29 -31.43
C ILE A 394 -2.83 -2.58 -32.61
N THR A 395 -3.13 -2.02 -33.77
CA THR A 395 -2.44 -2.33 -35.03
C THR A 395 -0.96 -1.97 -34.98
N GLU A 396 -0.60 -0.88 -34.33
CA GLU A 396 0.77 -0.38 -34.16
C GLU A 396 1.64 -1.35 -33.33
N HIS A 397 1.04 -2.22 -32.54
CA HIS A 397 1.75 -3.23 -31.77
C HIS A 397 2.22 -4.44 -32.58
N MET A 398 1.69 -4.60 -33.79
CA MET A 398 2.03 -5.71 -34.66
C MET A 398 3.40 -5.54 -35.32
N PRO A 399 4.11 -6.64 -35.58
CA PRO A 399 5.28 -6.61 -36.47
C PRO A 399 4.90 -6.03 -37.85
N PRO A 400 5.84 -5.36 -38.54
CA PRO A 400 5.56 -4.77 -39.88
C PRO A 400 4.94 -5.74 -40.89
N ASP A 401 5.39 -6.98 -40.88
CA ASP A 401 4.87 -8.01 -41.77
C ASP A 401 3.39 -8.35 -41.49
N HIS A 402 2.98 -8.31 -40.21
CA HIS A 402 1.59 -8.55 -39.80
C HIS A 402 0.72 -7.34 -40.08
N GLN A 403 1.26 -6.11 -39.95
CA GLN A 403 0.55 -4.88 -40.30
C GLN A 403 0.26 -4.86 -41.80
N GLN A 404 1.24 -5.17 -42.65
CA GLN A 404 1.06 -5.29 -44.08
C GLN A 404 0.00 -6.35 -44.44
N TYR A 405 -0.03 -7.47 -43.70
CA TYR A 405 -1.03 -8.53 -43.94
C TYR A 405 -2.47 -8.05 -43.60
N LEU A 406 -2.66 -7.21 -42.58
CA LEU A 406 -3.98 -6.65 -42.26
C LEU A 406 -4.43 -5.55 -43.22
N GLU A 407 -3.48 -4.84 -43.82
CA GLU A 407 -3.78 -3.87 -44.88
C GLU A 407 -4.27 -4.57 -46.18
N TRP A 408 -3.99 -5.86 -46.29
CA TRP A 408 -4.46 -6.68 -47.40
C TRP A 408 -5.91 -7.17 -47.12
N ASN A 409 -6.88 -6.39 -47.59
CA ASN A 409 -8.28 -6.76 -47.61
C ASN A 409 -8.73 -7.04 -49.05
N GLY A 410 -9.87 -7.71 -49.21
CA GLY A 410 -10.40 -8.03 -50.54
C GLY A 410 -10.55 -6.85 -51.47
N ASP A 411 -10.95 -5.68 -50.89
CA ASP A 411 -11.15 -4.44 -51.66
C ASP A 411 -9.83 -3.86 -52.17
N ARG A 412 -8.74 -3.98 -51.43
CA ARG A 412 -7.40 -3.57 -51.87
C ARG A 412 -6.93 -4.44 -53.04
N PHE A 413 -7.16 -5.74 -52.99
CA PHE A 413 -6.84 -6.64 -54.12
C PHE A 413 -7.70 -6.34 -55.33
N ARG A 414 -9.00 -6.06 -55.15
CA ARG A 414 -9.90 -5.63 -56.23
C ARG A 414 -9.45 -4.33 -56.87
N ASN A 415 -9.09 -3.31 -56.05
CA ASN A 415 -8.63 -2.01 -56.53
C ASN A 415 -7.29 -2.13 -57.26
N TRP A 416 -6.35 -2.93 -56.76
CA TRP A 416 -5.09 -3.19 -57.46
C TRP A 416 -5.32 -3.90 -58.79
N ALA A 417 -6.17 -4.92 -58.82
CA ALA A 417 -6.52 -5.63 -60.04
C ALA A 417 -7.20 -4.71 -61.08
N LYS A 418 -8.07 -3.77 -60.66
CA LYS A 418 -8.68 -2.76 -61.56
C LYS A 418 -7.64 -1.89 -62.26
N GLN A 419 -6.53 -1.53 -61.58
CA GLN A 419 -5.47 -0.74 -62.19
C GLN A 419 -4.67 -1.50 -63.25
N ILE A 420 -4.71 -2.84 -63.18
CA ILE A 420 -4.05 -3.70 -64.16
C ILE A 420 -4.94 -3.96 -65.39
N GLY A 421 -6.21 -4.34 -65.13
CA GLY A 421 -7.18 -4.56 -66.21
C GLY A 421 -8.45 -5.25 -65.74
N ALA A 422 -9.50 -5.25 -66.61
CA ALA A 422 -10.82 -5.76 -66.29
C ALA A 422 -10.83 -7.30 -66.09
N ASN A 423 -10.05 -8.03 -66.87
CA ASN A 423 -9.97 -9.49 -66.73
C ASN A 423 -9.17 -9.93 -65.53
N THR A 424 -8.11 -9.15 -65.17
CA THR A 424 -7.37 -9.36 -63.93
C THR A 424 -8.29 -9.11 -62.71
N TYR A 425 -9.12 -8.06 -62.77
CA TYR A 425 -10.16 -7.80 -61.73
C TYR A 425 -11.10 -9.01 -61.59
N ASN A 426 -11.66 -9.52 -62.70
CA ASN A 426 -12.58 -10.66 -62.68
C ASN A 426 -11.93 -11.92 -62.10
N VAL A 427 -10.66 -12.17 -62.38
CA VAL A 427 -9.91 -13.31 -61.82
C VAL A 427 -9.76 -13.13 -60.29
N ILE A 428 -9.38 -11.97 -59.86
CA ILE A 428 -9.17 -11.69 -58.43
C ILE A 428 -10.49 -11.72 -57.65
N ASP A 429 -11.55 -11.16 -58.20
CA ASP A 429 -12.87 -11.15 -57.59
C ASP A 429 -13.46 -12.57 -57.49
N ASN A 430 -13.35 -13.35 -58.56
CA ASN A 430 -13.74 -14.77 -58.56
C ASN A 430 -12.93 -15.61 -57.54
N LEU A 431 -11.64 -15.33 -57.37
CA LEU A 431 -10.81 -15.99 -56.36
C LEU A 431 -11.25 -15.59 -54.93
N LEU A 432 -11.48 -14.33 -54.67
CA LEU A 432 -11.91 -13.83 -53.36
C LEU A 432 -13.28 -14.40 -52.97
N THR A 433 -14.20 -14.52 -53.94
CA THR A 433 -15.55 -15.06 -53.72
C THR A 433 -15.61 -16.60 -53.72
N SER A 434 -14.60 -17.30 -54.25
CA SER A 434 -14.56 -18.77 -54.34
C SER A 434 -14.43 -19.47 -52.99
N SER A 435 -13.92 -18.80 -51.98
CA SER A 435 -13.68 -19.37 -50.65
C SER A 435 -14.67 -18.81 -49.61
N ARG A 436 -15.13 -19.67 -48.71
CA ARG A 436 -15.98 -19.25 -47.57
C ARG A 436 -15.31 -18.22 -46.64
N VAL A 437 -13.97 -18.21 -46.62
CA VAL A 437 -13.14 -17.24 -45.85
C VAL A 437 -12.20 -16.57 -46.86
N GLU A 438 -12.48 -15.34 -47.21
CA GLU A 438 -11.77 -14.53 -48.21
C GLU A 438 -10.23 -14.50 -47.98
N GLN A 439 -9.80 -14.44 -46.71
CA GLN A 439 -8.39 -14.40 -46.30
C GLN A 439 -7.56 -15.61 -46.79
N GLN A 440 -8.18 -16.78 -47.01
CA GLN A 440 -7.48 -17.97 -47.51
C GLN A 440 -6.97 -17.77 -48.94
N THR A 441 -7.59 -16.87 -49.71
CA THR A 441 -7.25 -16.61 -51.11
C THR A 441 -6.22 -15.51 -51.26
N TYR A 442 -5.93 -14.73 -50.24
CA TYR A 442 -5.02 -13.54 -50.31
C TYR A 442 -3.63 -13.85 -50.83
N ARG A 443 -3.05 -15.00 -50.43
CA ARG A 443 -1.76 -15.46 -51.00
C ARG A 443 -1.82 -15.71 -52.50
N GLY A 444 -2.91 -16.25 -52.98
CA GLY A 444 -3.15 -16.49 -54.38
C GLY A 444 -3.31 -15.18 -55.16
N CYS A 445 -4.14 -14.28 -54.65
CA CYS A 445 -4.38 -12.96 -55.23
C CYS A 445 -3.08 -12.14 -55.29
N MET A 446 -2.32 -12.08 -54.18
CA MET A 446 -1.02 -11.40 -54.16
C MET A 446 -0.02 -12.00 -55.18
N GLY A 447 0.05 -13.33 -55.23
CA GLY A 447 0.92 -14.01 -56.18
C GLY A 447 0.60 -13.65 -57.64
N ILE A 448 -0.68 -13.59 -58.00
CA ILE A 448 -1.14 -13.25 -59.36
C ILE A 448 -0.80 -11.77 -59.65
N LEU A 449 -1.14 -10.85 -58.74
CA LEU A 449 -0.91 -9.41 -58.95
C LEU A 449 0.59 -9.06 -59.03
N LYS A 450 1.45 -9.72 -58.26
CA LYS A 450 2.91 -9.57 -58.36
C LYS A 450 3.50 -10.06 -59.65
N LEU A 451 2.77 -10.85 -60.45
CA LEU A 451 3.23 -11.19 -61.80
C LEU A 451 3.26 -9.96 -62.74
N ALA A 452 2.43 -8.95 -62.45
CA ALA A 452 2.47 -7.69 -63.19
C ALA A 452 3.81 -6.99 -63.08
N ASP A 453 4.44 -7.01 -61.90
CA ASP A 453 5.74 -6.37 -61.61
C ASP A 453 6.85 -7.07 -62.44
N LYS A 454 6.73 -8.37 -62.63
CA LYS A 454 7.72 -9.18 -63.37
C LYS A 454 7.52 -9.21 -64.89
N TYR A 455 6.24 -9.25 -65.34
CA TYR A 455 5.93 -9.49 -66.73
C TYR A 455 5.17 -8.35 -67.42
N SER A 456 4.83 -7.29 -66.77
CA SER A 456 4.00 -6.13 -67.15
C SER A 456 2.48 -6.35 -67.01
N ASN A 457 1.77 -5.23 -66.78
CA ASN A 457 0.31 -5.21 -66.66
C ASN A 457 -0.40 -5.76 -67.90
N ARG A 458 0.07 -5.41 -69.07
CA ARG A 458 -0.52 -5.86 -70.35
C ARG A 458 -0.42 -7.36 -70.56
N ARG A 459 0.72 -7.97 -70.20
CA ARG A 459 0.90 -9.42 -70.28
C ARG A 459 0.07 -10.19 -69.27
N LEU A 460 -0.04 -9.65 -68.03
CA LEU A 460 -0.88 -10.28 -67.02
C LEU A 460 -2.35 -10.24 -67.44
N GLU A 461 -2.81 -9.11 -67.95
CA GLU A 461 -4.19 -8.95 -68.41
C GLU A 461 -4.50 -9.92 -69.56
N ALA A 462 -3.63 -10.05 -70.55
CA ALA A 462 -3.80 -11.00 -71.61
C ALA A 462 -3.80 -12.49 -71.15
N ALA A 463 -2.97 -12.80 -70.16
CA ALA A 463 -2.96 -14.13 -69.55
C ALA A 463 -4.23 -14.42 -68.72
N CYS A 464 -4.72 -13.43 -67.99
CA CYS A 464 -5.99 -13.53 -67.30
C CYS A 464 -7.16 -13.72 -68.25
N THR A 465 -7.21 -13.00 -69.38
CA THR A 465 -8.21 -13.18 -70.44
C THR A 465 -8.19 -14.64 -70.97
N LYS A 466 -7.01 -15.16 -71.28
CA LYS A 466 -6.84 -16.51 -71.74
C LYS A 466 -7.17 -17.56 -70.67
N ALA A 467 -6.82 -17.32 -69.43
CA ALA A 467 -7.13 -18.18 -68.28
C ALA A 467 -8.64 -18.28 -68.00
N LEU A 468 -9.35 -17.13 -68.05
CA LEU A 468 -10.81 -17.09 -67.90
C LEU A 468 -11.58 -17.82 -69.00
N SER A 469 -11.02 -18.00 -70.22
CA SER A 469 -11.65 -18.81 -71.29
C SER A 469 -11.58 -20.31 -70.98
N PHE A 470 -10.72 -20.78 -70.10
CA PHE A 470 -10.60 -22.18 -69.70
C PHE A 470 -11.34 -22.51 -68.39
N THR A 471 -11.36 -21.57 -67.43
CA THR A 471 -12.00 -21.81 -66.13
C THR A 471 -12.42 -20.49 -65.49
N GLY A 472 -13.57 -20.49 -64.78
CA GLY A 472 -14.03 -19.26 -64.04
C GLY A 472 -13.15 -18.84 -62.86
N THR A 473 -12.39 -19.77 -62.28
CA THR A 473 -11.50 -19.51 -61.14
C THR A 473 -10.07 -19.99 -61.42
N PRO A 474 -9.30 -19.29 -62.26
CA PRO A 474 -7.95 -19.71 -62.60
C PRO A 474 -7.00 -19.60 -61.42
N SER A 475 -6.15 -20.61 -61.22
CA SER A 475 -5.15 -20.65 -60.17
C SER A 475 -3.91 -19.82 -60.54
N TYR A 476 -3.13 -19.42 -59.49
CA TYR A 476 -1.80 -18.79 -59.69
C TYR A 476 -0.89 -19.60 -60.65
N ARG A 477 -0.90 -20.96 -60.53
CA ARG A 477 -0.10 -21.82 -61.37
C ARG A 477 -0.53 -21.75 -62.84
N SER A 478 -1.84 -21.78 -63.11
CA SER A 478 -2.41 -21.69 -64.46
C SER A 478 -1.99 -20.38 -65.15
N ILE A 479 -2.15 -19.24 -64.45
CA ILE A 479 -1.81 -17.93 -64.98
C ILE A 479 -0.30 -17.80 -65.21
N LYS A 480 0.52 -18.29 -64.26
CA LYS A 480 1.97 -18.27 -64.38
C LYS A 480 2.43 -19.10 -65.58
N THR A 481 1.85 -20.30 -65.83
CA THR A 481 2.17 -21.14 -66.98
C THR A 481 1.82 -20.44 -68.30
N ILE A 482 0.66 -19.78 -68.37
CA ILE A 482 0.25 -19.02 -69.57
C ILE A 482 1.20 -17.87 -69.87
N ILE A 483 1.61 -17.11 -68.87
CA ILE A 483 2.53 -15.99 -69.01
C ILE A 483 3.90 -16.48 -69.50
N THR A 484 4.43 -17.56 -68.93
CA THR A 484 5.75 -18.09 -69.27
C THR A 484 5.74 -18.77 -70.69
N SER A 485 4.69 -19.46 -71.05
CA SER A 485 4.58 -20.02 -72.40
C SER A 485 4.40 -18.98 -73.49
N SER A 486 3.71 -17.86 -73.18
CA SER A 486 3.61 -16.72 -74.12
C SER A 486 4.97 -15.97 -74.27
N GLN A 487 5.80 -15.95 -73.23
CA GLN A 487 7.16 -15.38 -73.29
C GLN A 487 8.08 -16.19 -74.14
N ALA A 488 8.04 -17.53 -74.02
CA ALA A 488 8.83 -18.43 -74.90
C ALA A 488 8.45 -18.33 -76.37
N ALA A 489 7.15 -18.17 -76.65
CA ALA A 489 6.69 -17.94 -78.03
C ALA A 489 7.13 -16.62 -78.60
N CYS A 490 7.13 -15.54 -77.76
CA CYS A 490 7.59 -14.19 -78.20
C CYS A 490 9.13 -14.13 -78.38
N GLU A 491 9.87 -14.86 -77.57
CA GLU A 491 11.35 -14.97 -77.74
C GLU A 491 11.74 -15.77 -78.96
N GLN A 492 10.95 -16.84 -79.30
CA GLN A 492 11.13 -17.59 -80.57
C GLN A 492 10.78 -16.78 -81.83
N GLU A 493 9.75 -15.88 -81.73
CA GLU A 493 9.44 -14.96 -82.85
C GLU A 493 10.47 -13.89 -83.01
N THR A 494 11.13 -13.39 -81.93
CA THR A 494 12.22 -12.44 -82.01
C THR A 494 13.52 -13.09 -82.50
N GLU A 495 13.81 -14.34 -82.21
CA GLU A 495 14.95 -15.07 -82.77
C GLU A 495 14.78 -15.40 -84.24
N SER A 496 13.57 -15.67 -84.67
CA SER A 496 13.28 -15.98 -86.12
C SER A 496 13.35 -14.69 -86.99
N THR A 497 13.15 -13.51 -86.45
CA THR A 497 13.29 -12.21 -87.17
C THR A 497 14.68 -11.68 -87.22
N HIS A 498 15.59 -12.15 -86.36
CA HIS A 498 17.00 -11.69 -86.34
C HIS A 498 17.95 -12.45 -87.24
N ASN A 499 17.51 -13.56 -87.90
CA ASN A 499 18.38 -14.35 -88.75
C ASN A 499 18.38 -13.97 -90.23
N SER A 500 17.84 -12.79 -90.64
CA SER A 500 17.78 -12.38 -92.06
C SER A 500 18.57 -11.10 -92.43
N SER A 501 19.44 -10.58 -91.52
CA SER A 501 20.41 -9.50 -91.95
C SER A 501 21.61 -9.42 -90.99
N GLY A 502 22.44 -10.48 -91.04
CA GLY A 502 23.73 -10.49 -90.37
C GLY A 502 24.77 -9.88 -91.26
N ILE A 503 25.13 -8.61 -90.97
CA ILE A 503 26.42 -8.05 -91.44
C ILE A 503 27.51 -8.57 -90.52
N THR A 504 28.16 -9.68 -90.90
CA THR A 504 29.37 -10.15 -90.22
C THR A 504 30.50 -9.16 -90.44
N ARG A 505 30.88 -8.48 -89.43
CA ARG A 505 32.13 -7.73 -89.38
C ARG A 505 33.28 -8.71 -89.25
N GLY A 506 34.23 -8.64 -90.22
CA GLY A 506 35.33 -9.58 -90.30
C GLY A 506 36.32 -9.47 -89.14
N ALA A 507 37.20 -10.47 -88.99
CA ALA A 507 38.14 -10.66 -87.90
C ALA A 507 39.06 -9.49 -87.60
N ASP A 508 39.20 -8.57 -88.53
CA ASP A 508 40.09 -7.36 -88.44
C ASP A 508 39.49 -6.24 -87.55
N TYR A 509 38.21 -6.32 -87.17
CA TYR A 509 37.58 -5.28 -86.28
C TYR A 509 37.93 -5.45 -84.79
N TYR A 510 38.46 -6.59 -84.41
CA TYR A 510 38.81 -6.90 -83.01
C TYR A 510 40.33 -6.92 -82.72
N ARG A 511 41.13 -6.43 -83.64
CA ARG A 511 42.60 -6.18 -83.40
C ARG A 511 42.82 -4.74 -83.05
N ARG A 512 42.63 -4.41 -81.78
CA ARG A 512 43.33 -3.33 -81.06
C ARG A 512 43.42 -3.60 -79.61
#